data_d20a46624ca12a0bf34189269a6c897f
#
_entry.id   d20a46624ca12a0bf34189269a6c897f
#
_cell.length_a   1.000
_cell.length_b   1.000
_cell.length_c   1.000
_cell.angle_alpha   90.00
_cell.angle_beta   90.00
_cell.angle_gamma   90.00
#
_symmetry.space_group_name_H-M   'P 1'
#
loop_
_entity.id
_entity.type
_entity.pdbx_description
1 polymer ?
#
loop_
_entity_poly.entity_id
_entity_poly.type
_entity_poly.pdbx_seq_one_letter_code
_entity_poly.pdbx_strand_id
1 'polypeptide(L)'
;MAVLSNDKRWLVTLVASNKVLAPVLPEIVKQGMGNLYTFLDNHLSALPTRCSLTTLTYADVRRLTATPSPASFLESLNFGNINNNSDVHGNKKKAYNYNVSSPVDLARLYLPNYLAVFSAFDKSMDMSATLRLLGRKNYPIQIFLSSDPLHNIQSLADDVRENVRNRASHFDESHWTQIFFDQCFDKLKNLVQGLPLSVAKKEELLDQLSKWKIKGNFN
;
A
#
# COMPACT_ATOMS: atom_id res chain seq x y z
N MET A 1 16.45 -12.30 32.01
CA MET A 1 17.38 -11.63 31.09
C MET A 1 16.84 -10.22 30.83
N ALA A 2 17.59 -9.16 31.09
CA ALA A 2 17.17 -7.82 30.73
C ALA A 2 17.21 -7.71 29.19
N VAL A 3 16.12 -7.23 28.58
CA VAL A 3 16.09 -6.95 27.14
C VAL A 3 17.06 -5.80 26.88
N LEU A 4 18.03 -6.00 26.00
CA LEU A 4 18.98 -4.96 25.61
C LEU A 4 18.21 -3.73 25.06
N SER A 5 18.74 -2.52 25.27
CA SER A 5 18.06 -1.29 24.87
C SER A 5 17.72 -1.25 23.38
N ASN A 6 18.56 -1.84 22.53
CA ASN A 6 18.35 -1.92 21.08
C ASN A 6 17.24 -2.89 20.69
N ASP A 7 17.15 -4.06 21.34
CA ASP A 7 16.04 -5.02 21.16
C ASP A 7 14.71 -4.38 21.51
N LYS A 8 14.69 -3.63 22.63
CA LYS A 8 13.49 -2.94 23.06
C LYS A 8 13.04 -1.87 22.06
N ARG A 9 13.95 -1.06 21.53
CA ARG A 9 13.67 -0.05 20.51
C ARG A 9 13.10 -0.67 19.24
N TRP A 10 13.73 -1.76 18.77
CA TRP A 10 13.23 -2.53 17.65
C TRP A 10 11.80 -3.03 17.88
N LEU A 11 11.57 -3.74 18.99
CA LEU A 11 10.28 -4.30 19.33
C LEU A 11 9.21 -3.21 19.46
N VAL A 12 9.51 -2.10 20.13
CA VAL A 12 8.59 -0.98 20.29
C VAL A 12 8.24 -0.35 18.95
N THR A 13 9.21 -0.18 18.05
CA THR A 13 8.94 0.37 16.70
C THR A 13 8.04 -0.56 15.89
N LEU A 14 8.31 -1.87 15.92
CA LEU A 14 7.50 -2.88 15.25
C LEU A 14 6.05 -2.88 15.77
N VAL A 15 5.89 -2.91 17.10
CA VAL A 15 4.56 -2.91 17.74
C VAL A 15 3.83 -1.59 17.50
N ALA A 16 4.49 -0.44 17.61
CA ALA A 16 3.90 0.87 17.35
C ALA A 16 3.38 0.97 15.92
N SER A 17 4.20 0.60 14.94
CA SER A 17 3.80 0.60 13.53
C SER A 17 2.53 -0.24 13.30
N ASN A 18 2.50 -1.46 13.85
CA ASN A 18 1.35 -2.36 13.68
C ASN A 18 0.10 -1.92 14.48
N LYS A 19 0.27 -1.34 15.66
CA LYS A 19 -0.89 -0.93 16.49
C LYS A 19 -1.49 0.41 16.06
N VAL A 20 -0.67 1.30 15.49
CA VAL A 20 -1.10 2.66 15.15
C VAL A 20 -1.46 2.80 13.67
N LEU A 21 -0.64 2.28 12.77
CA LEU A 21 -0.82 2.46 11.32
C LEU A 21 -1.62 1.34 10.66
N ALA A 22 -1.39 0.07 11.00
CA ALA A 22 -2.06 -1.04 10.32
C ALA A 22 -3.60 -1.01 10.41
N PRO A 23 -4.25 -0.47 11.46
CA PRO A 23 -5.70 -0.31 11.46
C PRO A 23 -6.23 0.78 10.54
N VAL A 24 -5.40 1.75 10.15
CA VAL A 24 -5.83 2.97 9.43
C VAL A 24 -5.49 2.92 7.95
N LEU A 25 -4.31 2.42 7.60
CA LEU A 25 -3.83 2.43 6.21
C LEU A 25 -4.74 1.66 5.23
N PRO A 26 -5.34 0.50 5.56
CA PRO A 26 -6.24 -0.21 4.66
C PRO A 26 -7.46 0.61 4.23
N GLU A 27 -8.04 1.42 5.12
CA GLU A 27 -9.20 2.28 4.78
C GLU A 27 -8.82 3.39 3.80
N ILE A 28 -7.61 3.95 3.92
CA ILE A 28 -7.10 4.95 2.97
C ILE A 28 -6.87 4.31 1.60
N VAL A 29 -6.26 3.11 1.58
CA VAL A 29 -6.09 2.34 0.33
C VAL A 29 -7.45 2.00 -0.29
N LYS A 30 -8.42 1.57 0.51
CA LYS A 30 -9.79 1.28 0.08
C LYS A 30 -10.43 2.46 -0.63
N GLN A 31 -10.35 3.65 -0.04
CA GLN A 31 -10.88 4.87 -0.65
C GLN A 31 -10.18 5.18 -1.98
N GLY A 32 -8.85 5.18 -2.00
CA GLY A 32 -8.09 5.49 -3.21
C GLY A 32 -8.30 4.46 -4.32
N MET A 33 -8.31 3.17 -3.99
CA MET A 33 -8.54 2.08 -4.95
C MET A 33 -9.99 2.06 -5.44
N GLY A 34 -10.96 2.41 -4.60
CA GLY A 34 -12.35 2.56 -5.00
C GLY A 34 -12.54 3.65 -6.04
N ASN A 35 -11.94 4.83 -5.80
CA ASN A 35 -11.98 5.94 -6.75
C ASN A 35 -11.25 5.60 -8.06
N LEU A 36 -10.09 4.95 -7.97
CA LEU A 36 -9.36 4.50 -9.16
C LEU A 36 -10.15 3.48 -9.97
N TYR A 37 -10.79 2.50 -9.31
CA TYR A 37 -11.64 1.51 -9.95
C TYR A 37 -12.77 2.18 -10.74
N THR A 38 -13.50 3.08 -10.10
CA THR A 38 -14.60 3.83 -10.75
C THR A 38 -14.10 4.67 -11.92
N PHE A 39 -12.97 5.35 -11.76
CA PHE A 39 -12.37 6.14 -12.82
C PHE A 39 -11.99 5.28 -14.03
N LEU A 40 -11.33 4.15 -13.83
CA LEU A 40 -10.93 3.25 -14.91
C LEU A 40 -12.13 2.62 -15.60
N ASP A 41 -13.14 2.17 -14.86
CA ASP A 41 -14.34 1.55 -15.42
C ASP A 41 -15.14 2.55 -16.28
N ASN A 42 -15.32 3.78 -15.81
CA ASN A 42 -15.94 4.85 -16.57
C ASN A 42 -15.15 5.18 -17.83
N HIS A 43 -13.82 5.25 -17.73
CA HIS A 43 -12.97 5.52 -18.88
C HIS A 43 -13.06 4.41 -19.95
N LEU A 44 -13.00 3.15 -19.53
CA LEU A 44 -13.10 1.99 -20.43
C LEU A 44 -14.47 1.94 -21.12
N SER A 45 -15.53 2.24 -20.40
CA SER A 45 -16.91 2.28 -20.93
C SER A 45 -17.11 3.39 -21.97
N ALA A 46 -16.39 4.49 -21.85
CA ALA A 46 -16.43 5.62 -22.79
C ALA A 46 -15.63 5.36 -24.10
N LEU A 47 -14.77 4.35 -24.13
CA LEU A 47 -14.01 4.01 -25.34
C LEU A 47 -14.94 3.42 -26.43
N PRO A 48 -14.58 3.57 -27.72
CA PRO A 48 -15.38 2.99 -28.83
C PRO A 48 -15.68 1.51 -28.68
N THR A 49 -14.81 0.80 -27.99
CA THR A 49 -14.90 -0.64 -27.73
C THR A 49 -15.82 -1.02 -26.58
N ARG A 50 -16.24 -0.03 -25.78
CA ARG A 50 -17.20 -0.19 -24.66
C ARG A 50 -16.91 -1.44 -23.79
N CYS A 51 -15.65 -1.63 -23.38
CA CYS A 51 -15.33 -2.63 -22.36
C CYS A 51 -15.47 -2.07 -20.96
N SER A 52 -15.60 -2.93 -19.97
CA SER A 52 -15.57 -2.60 -18.56
C SER A 52 -14.49 -3.42 -17.84
N LEU A 53 -14.12 -3.03 -16.63
CA LEU A 53 -13.17 -3.81 -15.81
C LEU A 53 -13.67 -5.24 -15.59
N THR A 54 -14.98 -5.44 -15.46
CA THR A 54 -15.59 -6.77 -15.22
C THR A 54 -15.68 -7.65 -16.47
N THR A 55 -15.43 -7.11 -17.65
CA THR A 55 -15.52 -7.83 -18.93
C THR A 55 -14.22 -7.83 -19.73
N LEU A 56 -13.12 -7.39 -19.13
CA LEU A 56 -11.81 -7.35 -19.79
C LEU A 56 -11.38 -8.72 -20.32
N THR A 57 -10.84 -8.70 -21.55
CA THR A 57 -10.22 -9.85 -22.19
C THR A 57 -8.71 -9.62 -22.39
N TYR A 58 -7.97 -10.67 -22.72
CA TYR A 58 -6.57 -10.56 -23.13
C TYR A 58 -6.35 -9.59 -24.29
N ALA A 59 -7.27 -9.61 -25.27
CA ALA A 59 -7.20 -8.73 -26.44
C ALA A 59 -7.41 -7.26 -26.05
N ASP A 60 -8.33 -7.00 -25.10
CA ASP A 60 -8.59 -5.65 -24.59
C ASP A 60 -7.37 -5.10 -23.88
N VAL A 61 -6.78 -5.84 -22.95
CA VAL A 61 -5.58 -5.41 -22.23
C VAL A 61 -4.43 -5.11 -23.20
N ARG A 62 -4.17 -5.97 -24.17
CA ARG A 62 -3.13 -5.74 -25.18
C ARG A 62 -3.37 -4.49 -26.02
N ARG A 63 -4.62 -4.21 -26.39
CA ARG A 63 -4.97 -3.04 -27.18
C ARG A 63 -4.83 -1.76 -26.34
N LEU A 64 -5.31 -1.77 -25.09
CA LEU A 64 -5.27 -0.64 -24.18
C LEU A 64 -3.83 -0.25 -23.81
N THR A 65 -2.93 -1.22 -23.72
CA THR A 65 -1.50 -0.96 -23.43
C THR A 65 -0.72 -0.45 -24.65
N ALA A 66 -1.26 -0.62 -25.86
CA ALA A 66 -0.63 -0.13 -27.10
C ALA A 66 -0.91 1.35 -27.38
N THR A 67 -1.85 1.98 -26.68
CA THR A 67 -2.24 3.39 -26.91
C THR A 67 -1.92 4.25 -25.68
N PRO A 68 -1.27 5.41 -25.82
CA PRO A 68 -1.12 6.37 -24.72
C PRO A 68 -2.51 6.84 -24.26
N SER A 69 -2.98 6.34 -23.15
CA SER A 69 -4.28 6.71 -22.58
C SER A 69 -4.23 6.52 -21.06
N PRO A 70 -5.20 7.05 -20.28
CA PRO A 70 -5.34 6.69 -18.88
C PRO A 70 -5.41 5.18 -18.65
N ALA A 71 -5.83 4.38 -19.63
CA ALA A 71 -5.80 2.93 -19.58
C ALA A 71 -4.37 2.34 -19.59
N SER A 72 -3.32 3.11 -19.85
CA SER A 72 -1.92 2.68 -19.62
C SER A 72 -1.65 2.30 -18.17
N PHE A 73 -2.50 2.70 -17.22
CA PHE A 73 -2.48 2.21 -15.85
C PHE A 73 -2.69 0.70 -15.72
N LEU A 74 -3.22 0.06 -16.75
CA LEU A 74 -3.32 -1.41 -16.83
C LEU A 74 -2.03 -2.07 -17.35
N GLU A 75 -1.07 -1.28 -17.81
CA GLU A 75 0.22 -1.77 -18.24
C GLU A 75 1.00 -2.34 -17.06
N SER A 76 1.61 -3.48 -17.26
CA SER A 76 2.44 -4.16 -16.25
C SER A 76 1.67 -4.70 -15.01
N LEU A 77 0.35 -4.80 -15.08
CA LEU A 77 -0.44 -5.39 -14.00
C LEU A 77 -0.26 -6.91 -13.93
N ASN A 78 -0.22 -7.43 -12.70
CA ASN A 78 -0.06 -8.86 -12.46
C ASN A 78 -1.41 -9.59 -12.40
N PHE A 79 -2.01 -9.89 -13.54
CA PHE A 79 -3.27 -10.63 -13.61
C PHE A 79 -3.20 -12.05 -13.04
N GLY A 80 -2.00 -12.58 -12.78
CA GLY A 80 -1.83 -13.82 -12.02
C GLY A 80 -2.36 -13.78 -10.59
N ASN A 81 -2.53 -12.59 -10.01
CA ASN A 81 -2.96 -12.41 -8.63
C ASN A 81 -4.47 -12.54 -8.39
N ILE A 82 -5.28 -12.63 -9.44
CA ILE A 82 -6.75 -12.67 -9.34
C ILE A 82 -7.30 -13.90 -10.07
N ASN A 83 -8.56 -14.25 -9.79
CA ASN A 83 -9.33 -15.27 -10.50
C ASN A 83 -8.62 -16.64 -10.61
N ASN A 84 -7.77 -16.99 -9.64
CA ASN A 84 -6.94 -18.23 -9.64
C ASN A 84 -6.05 -18.36 -10.89
N ASN A 85 -5.69 -17.24 -11.53
CA ASN A 85 -4.84 -17.27 -12.72
C ASN A 85 -3.42 -17.80 -12.42
N SER A 86 -2.97 -17.79 -11.16
CA SER A 86 -1.72 -18.42 -10.72
C SER A 86 -1.66 -19.92 -11.02
N ASP A 87 -2.83 -20.57 -11.09
CA ASP A 87 -2.95 -22.03 -11.31
C ASP A 87 -2.89 -22.41 -12.79
N VAL A 88 -2.90 -21.40 -13.66
CA VAL A 88 -2.77 -21.61 -15.11
C VAL A 88 -1.33 -21.94 -15.47
N HIS A 89 -1.03 -23.22 -15.67
CA HIS A 89 0.30 -23.71 -15.99
C HIS A 89 0.83 -23.24 -17.35
N GLY A 90 2.10 -22.86 -17.37
CA GLY A 90 2.81 -22.36 -18.53
C GLY A 90 2.50 -20.89 -18.86
N ASN A 91 3.30 -20.29 -19.74
CA ASN A 91 3.17 -18.88 -20.15
C ASN A 91 1.89 -18.58 -20.97
N LYS A 92 0.76 -19.16 -20.55
CA LYS A 92 -0.51 -19.05 -21.27
C LYS A 92 -1.33 -17.84 -20.79
N LYS A 93 -0.74 -16.65 -20.77
CA LYS A 93 -1.48 -15.40 -20.45
C LYS A 93 -2.81 -15.27 -21.22
N LYS A 94 -2.92 -15.86 -22.42
CA LYS A 94 -4.19 -15.90 -23.19
C LYS A 94 -5.31 -16.65 -22.47
N ALA A 95 -5.00 -17.56 -21.55
CA ALA A 95 -5.97 -18.35 -20.81
C ALA A 95 -6.39 -17.71 -19.47
N TYR A 96 -5.82 -16.55 -19.09
CA TYR A 96 -6.19 -15.85 -17.88
C TYR A 96 -7.61 -15.31 -17.97
N ASN A 97 -8.30 -15.32 -16.84
CA ASN A 97 -9.50 -14.51 -16.65
C ASN A 97 -9.08 -13.08 -16.25
N TYR A 98 -9.34 -12.13 -17.14
CA TYR A 98 -8.94 -10.73 -16.99
C TYR A 98 -9.98 -9.88 -16.29
N ASN A 99 -11.13 -10.43 -15.86
CA ASN A 99 -12.18 -9.70 -15.17
C ASN A 99 -11.65 -9.16 -13.84
N VAL A 100 -11.77 -7.87 -13.64
CA VAL A 100 -11.46 -7.17 -12.40
C VAL A 100 -12.77 -6.82 -11.73
N SER A 101 -13.21 -7.64 -10.78
CA SER A 101 -14.57 -7.59 -10.24
C SER A 101 -14.74 -6.60 -9.08
N SER A 102 -13.62 -6.11 -8.53
CA SER A 102 -13.66 -5.25 -7.34
C SER A 102 -12.42 -4.35 -7.21
N PRO A 103 -12.49 -3.29 -6.40
CA PRO A 103 -11.30 -2.52 -6.01
C PRO A 103 -10.21 -3.37 -5.33
N VAL A 104 -10.58 -4.46 -4.66
CA VAL A 104 -9.64 -5.41 -4.05
C VAL A 104 -8.86 -6.15 -5.15
N ASP A 105 -9.55 -6.66 -6.16
CA ASP A 105 -8.88 -7.30 -7.30
C ASP A 105 -7.94 -6.32 -7.98
N LEU A 106 -8.40 -5.08 -8.22
CA LEU A 106 -7.57 -4.04 -8.81
C LEU A 106 -6.31 -3.77 -7.97
N ALA A 107 -6.43 -3.68 -6.65
CA ALA A 107 -5.27 -3.50 -5.76
C ALA A 107 -4.27 -4.66 -5.85
N ARG A 108 -4.77 -5.89 -5.90
CA ARG A 108 -3.93 -7.10 -6.02
C ARG A 108 -3.13 -7.12 -7.31
N LEU A 109 -3.64 -6.57 -8.40
CA LEU A 109 -2.93 -6.48 -9.69
C LEU A 109 -1.66 -5.62 -9.61
N TYR A 110 -1.61 -4.62 -8.74
CA TYR A 110 -0.45 -3.74 -8.55
C TYR A 110 0.64 -4.35 -7.66
N LEU A 111 0.40 -5.47 -7.03
CA LEU A 111 1.30 -6.05 -6.03
C LEU A 111 2.05 -7.29 -6.57
N PRO A 112 3.23 -7.61 -6.01
CA PRO A 112 3.81 -8.92 -6.20
C PRO A 112 2.95 -9.99 -5.51
N ASN A 113 3.02 -11.24 -5.99
CA ASN A 113 2.15 -12.34 -5.56
C ASN A 113 2.10 -12.50 -4.03
N TYR A 114 3.26 -12.44 -3.36
CA TYR A 114 3.36 -12.64 -1.91
C TYR A 114 2.70 -11.53 -1.07
N LEU A 115 2.40 -10.38 -1.65
CA LEU A 115 1.65 -9.29 -1.00
C LEU A 115 0.17 -9.23 -1.43
N ALA A 116 -0.22 -9.97 -2.46
CA ALA A 116 -1.56 -9.94 -3.05
C ALA A 116 -2.52 -10.98 -2.45
N VAL A 117 -2.28 -11.40 -1.21
CA VAL A 117 -3.00 -12.53 -0.56
C VAL A 117 -4.16 -12.10 0.36
N PHE A 118 -4.57 -10.84 0.33
CA PHE A 118 -5.73 -10.35 1.09
C PHE A 118 -7.02 -10.43 0.27
N SER A 119 -8.16 -10.54 0.95
CA SER A 119 -9.49 -10.61 0.36
C SER A 119 -10.35 -9.35 0.62
N ALA A 120 -9.90 -8.47 1.51
CA ALA A 120 -10.58 -7.22 1.86
C ALA A 120 -9.54 -6.15 2.26
N PHE A 121 -9.96 -4.88 2.26
CA PHE A 121 -9.17 -3.78 2.83
C PHE A 121 -9.42 -3.72 4.34
N ASP A 122 -8.85 -4.64 5.07
CA ASP A 122 -8.97 -4.76 6.52
C ASP A 122 -7.67 -5.23 7.17
N LYS A 123 -7.75 -5.71 8.40
CA LYS A 123 -6.59 -6.23 9.16
C LYS A 123 -5.89 -7.43 8.53
N SER A 124 -6.49 -8.09 7.53
CA SER A 124 -5.85 -9.18 6.78
C SER A 124 -4.83 -8.67 5.78
N MET A 125 -4.91 -7.39 5.45
CA MET A 125 -3.99 -6.76 4.53
C MET A 125 -2.68 -6.38 5.24
N ASP A 126 -1.57 -6.98 4.79
CA ASP A 126 -0.25 -6.69 5.35
C ASP A 126 0.13 -5.20 5.18
N MET A 127 0.75 -4.64 6.20
CA MET A 127 1.21 -3.24 6.18
C MET A 127 2.18 -2.95 5.02
N SER A 128 2.96 -3.94 4.58
CA SER A 128 3.83 -3.76 3.39
C SER A 128 3.03 -3.65 2.12
N ALA A 129 1.91 -4.37 2.00
CA ALA A 129 1.01 -4.24 0.85
C ALA A 129 0.40 -2.83 0.82
N THR A 130 -0.10 -2.34 1.96
CA THR A 130 -0.68 -0.99 2.05
C THR A 130 0.35 0.11 1.75
N LEU A 131 1.51 0.05 2.39
CA LEU A 131 2.58 1.03 2.16
C LEU A 131 3.09 0.98 0.71
N ARG A 132 3.16 -0.21 0.10
CA ARG A 132 3.58 -0.34 -1.29
C ARG A 132 2.56 0.26 -2.26
N LEU A 133 1.26 0.08 -2.03
CA LEU A 133 0.22 0.71 -2.83
C LEU A 133 0.26 2.23 -2.72
N LEU A 134 0.49 2.76 -1.52
CA LEU A 134 0.58 4.19 -1.28
C LEU A 134 1.90 4.80 -1.79
N GLY A 135 3.03 4.10 -1.69
CA GLY A 135 4.36 4.66 -1.88
C GLY A 135 4.94 4.54 -3.30
N ARG A 136 4.49 3.59 -4.12
CA ARG A 136 5.17 3.32 -5.38
C ARG A 136 4.85 4.34 -6.48
N LYS A 137 5.90 4.93 -7.07
CA LYS A 137 5.83 6.04 -8.04
C LYS A 137 4.91 5.81 -9.24
N ASN A 138 4.75 4.59 -9.70
CA ASN A 138 3.99 4.27 -10.92
C ASN A 138 2.56 3.81 -10.61
N TYR A 139 2.09 3.96 -9.37
CA TYR A 139 0.75 3.55 -9.00
C TYR A 139 -0.19 4.76 -9.01
N PRO A 140 -1.29 4.69 -9.77
CA PRO A 140 -2.17 5.84 -9.98
C PRO A 140 -3.08 6.17 -8.78
N ILE A 141 -3.09 5.34 -7.74
CA ILE A 141 -3.93 5.54 -6.55
C ILE A 141 -3.75 6.93 -5.92
N GLN A 142 -2.57 7.50 -6.05
CA GLN A 142 -2.22 8.79 -5.44
C GLN A 142 -2.99 9.96 -6.03
N ILE A 143 -3.38 9.88 -7.28
CA ILE A 143 -4.23 10.90 -7.94
C ILE A 143 -5.53 11.08 -7.15
N PHE A 144 -5.97 10.06 -6.42
CA PHE A 144 -7.23 10.02 -5.70
C PHE A 144 -7.10 10.17 -4.17
N LEU A 145 -5.88 10.30 -3.64
CA LEU A 145 -5.67 10.27 -2.19
C LEU A 145 -5.41 11.63 -1.55
N SER A 146 -4.87 12.60 -2.27
CA SER A 146 -4.50 13.87 -1.64
C SER A 146 -4.52 15.06 -2.57
N SER A 147 -5.02 16.16 -2.03
CA SER A 147 -4.87 17.50 -2.57
C SER A 147 -3.82 18.33 -1.81
N ASP A 148 -3.16 17.79 -0.79
CA ASP A 148 -2.17 18.55 -0.02
C ASP A 148 -0.80 18.52 -0.71
N PRO A 149 -0.37 19.63 -1.35
CA PRO A 149 0.92 19.70 -2.02
C PRO A 149 2.12 19.66 -1.05
N LEU A 150 1.89 19.91 0.25
CA LEU A 150 2.94 19.93 1.27
C LEU A 150 3.29 18.53 1.78
N HIS A 151 2.37 17.57 1.65
CA HIS A 151 2.55 16.21 2.15
C HIS A 151 2.40 15.19 1.02
N ASN A 152 3.50 14.87 0.39
CA ASN A 152 3.53 13.82 -0.62
C ASN A 152 3.43 12.44 0.05
N ILE A 153 2.19 11.93 0.18
CA ILE A 153 1.89 10.61 0.77
C ILE A 153 2.76 9.52 0.15
N GLN A 154 3.02 9.59 -1.16
CA GLN A 154 3.85 8.64 -1.87
C GLN A 154 5.25 8.54 -1.27
N SER A 155 5.92 9.67 -1.16
CA SER A 155 7.28 9.73 -0.62
C SER A 155 7.30 9.28 0.85
N LEU A 156 6.32 9.71 1.64
CA LEU A 156 6.22 9.36 3.06
C LEU A 156 5.93 7.87 3.28
N ALA A 157 5.04 7.27 2.49
CA ALA A 157 4.74 5.85 2.58
C ALA A 157 5.91 4.97 2.12
N ASP A 158 6.63 5.37 1.06
CA ASP A 158 7.81 4.67 0.59
C ASP A 158 8.96 4.76 1.61
N ASP A 159 9.15 5.93 2.21
CA ASP A 159 10.16 6.14 3.26
C ASP A 159 9.87 5.27 4.50
N VAL A 160 8.62 5.20 4.97
CA VAL A 160 8.23 4.33 6.07
C VAL A 160 8.41 2.85 5.69
N ARG A 161 8.06 2.46 4.46
CA ARG A 161 8.23 1.09 3.99
C ARG A 161 9.68 0.67 3.99
N GLU A 162 10.57 1.46 3.38
CA GLU A 162 11.98 1.10 3.22
C GLU A 162 12.78 1.25 4.51
N ASN A 163 12.58 2.34 5.24
CA ASN A 163 13.45 2.74 6.33
C ASN A 163 12.90 2.39 7.72
N VAL A 164 11.62 2.03 7.84
CA VAL A 164 11.05 1.59 9.12
C VAL A 164 10.59 0.14 9.04
N ARG A 165 9.62 -0.17 8.17
CA ARG A 165 8.99 -1.50 8.11
C ARG A 165 9.98 -2.59 7.67
N ASN A 166 10.71 -2.37 6.58
CA ASN A 166 11.67 -3.36 6.09
C ASN A 166 12.83 -3.56 7.09
N ARG A 167 13.31 -2.48 7.70
CA ARG A 167 14.35 -2.57 8.74
C ARG A 167 13.85 -3.30 9.99
N ALA A 168 12.59 -3.07 10.39
CA ALA A 168 12.00 -3.78 11.52
C ALA A 168 11.74 -5.26 11.24
N SER A 169 11.61 -5.66 9.98
CA SER A 169 11.43 -7.08 9.60
C SER A 169 12.73 -7.88 9.62
N HIS A 170 13.86 -7.21 9.57
CA HIS A 170 15.20 -7.82 9.58
C HIS A 170 15.96 -7.22 10.76
N PHE A 171 15.81 -7.87 11.94
CA PHE A 171 16.47 -7.40 13.15
C PHE A 171 17.99 -7.47 12.99
N ASP A 172 18.63 -6.32 13.19
CA ASP A 172 20.06 -6.18 13.32
C ASP A 172 20.33 -5.23 14.50
N GLU A 173 20.81 -5.76 15.60
CA GLU A 173 21.01 -5.02 16.85
C GLU A 173 21.86 -3.77 16.65
N SER A 174 22.85 -3.82 15.76
CA SER A 174 23.78 -2.69 15.52
C SER A 174 23.07 -1.45 14.95
N HIS A 175 21.95 -1.63 14.28
CA HIS A 175 21.18 -0.55 13.66
C HIS A 175 20.22 0.16 14.62
N TRP A 176 19.77 -0.50 15.72
CA TRP A 176 18.72 0.03 16.59
C TRP A 176 19.24 0.98 17.67
N THR A 177 20.14 1.88 17.26
CA THR A 177 20.61 2.98 18.10
C THR A 177 19.49 3.93 18.50
N GLN A 178 19.70 4.78 19.50
CA GLN A 178 18.75 5.82 19.89
C GLN A 178 18.42 6.75 18.72
N ILE A 179 19.43 7.15 17.96
CA ILE A 179 19.26 8.06 16.80
C ILE A 179 18.36 7.42 15.75
N PHE A 180 18.59 6.15 15.41
CA PHE A 180 17.77 5.46 14.42
C PHE A 180 16.34 5.25 14.89
N PHE A 181 16.15 4.91 16.17
CA PHE A 181 14.84 4.80 16.80
C PHE A 181 14.06 6.11 16.72
N ASP A 182 14.69 7.25 17.03
CA ASP A 182 14.07 8.56 16.92
C ASP A 182 13.66 8.88 15.49
N GLN A 183 14.54 8.62 14.53
CA GLN A 183 14.25 8.78 13.09
C GLN A 183 13.07 7.94 12.62
N CYS A 184 12.96 6.68 13.10
CA CYS A 184 11.81 5.83 12.77
C CYS A 184 10.49 6.47 13.24
N PHE A 185 10.43 6.97 14.47
CA PHE A 185 9.21 7.62 14.98
C PHE A 185 8.91 8.94 14.27
N ASP A 186 9.91 9.71 13.87
CA ASP A 186 9.70 10.93 13.08
C ASP A 186 9.11 10.61 11.70
N LYS A 187 9.58 9.54 11.03
CA LYS A 187 9.00 9.05 9.76
C LYS A 187 7.55 8.59 9.93
N LEU A 188 7.24 7.83 10.98
CA LEU A 188 5.87 7.41 11.28
C LEU A 188 4.95 8.62 11.52
N LYS A 189 5.40 9.62 12.27
CA LYS A 189 4.66 10.87 12.52
C LYS A 189 4.41 11.65 11.23
N ASN A 190 5.45 11.81 10.40
CA ASN A 190 5.33 12.50 9.13
C ASN A 190 4.31 11.81 8.20
N LEU A 191 4.31 10.47 8.15
CA LEU A 191 3.30 9.74 7.40
C LEU A 191 1.90 10.05 7.94
N VAL A 192 1.67 9.97 9.26
CA VAL A 192 0.36 10.29 9.87
C VAL A 192 -0.10 11.70 9.50
N GLN A 193 0.81 12.68 9.52
CA GLN A 193 0.49 14.07 9.14
C GLN A 193 0.08 14.18 7.66
N GLY A 194 0.71 13.41 6.77
CA GLY A 194 0.41 13.40 5.35
C GLY A 194 -0.85 12.61 4.96
N LEU A 195 -1.39 11.74 5.84
CA LEU A 195 -2.58 10.96 5.52
C LEU A 195 -3.84 11.86 5.39
N PRO A 196 -4.80 11.54 4.51
CA PRO A 196 -6.05 12.27 4.33
C PRO A 196 -7.05 11.94 5.45
N LEU A 197 -6.68 12.26 6.68
CA LEU A 197 -7.47 12.02 7.89
C LEU A 197 -7.94 13.35 8.49
N SER A 198 -9.00 13.31 9.30
CA SER A 198 -9.41 14.47 10.10
C SER A 198 -8.32 14.88 11.09
N VAL A 199 -8.29 16.17 11.45
CA VAL A 199 -7.33 16.71 12.41
C VAL A 199 -7.36 15.91 13.71
N ALA A 200 -8.55 15.68 14.27
CA ALA A 200 -8.72 14.91 15.51
C ALA A 200 -8.16 13.48 15.40
N LYS A 201 -8.32 12.82 14.24
CA LYS A 201 -7.76 11.47 14.04
C LYS A 201 -6.24 11.50 13.92
N LYS A 202 -5.67 12.51 13.27
CA LYS A 202 -4.21 12.70 13.21
C LYS A 202 -3.64 12.92 14.61
N GLU A 203 -4.24 13.79 15.41
CA GLU A 203 -3.83 14.07 16.80
C GLU A 203 -3.86 12.81 17.67
N GLU A 204 -4.94 12.02 17.57
CA GLU A 204 -5.04 10.72 18.26
C GLU A 204 -3.88 9.78 17.91
N LEU A 205 -3.57 9.63 16.63
CA LEU A 205 -2.50 8.74 16.17
C LEU A 205 -1.11 9.25 16.56
N LEU A 206 -0.90 10.57 16.51
CA LEU A 206 0.36 11.20 16.93
C LEU A 206 0.59 11.06 18.45
N ASP A 207 -0.46 11.18 19.25
CA ASP A 207 -0.40 10.92 20.70
C ASP A 207 -0.06 9.43 20.97
N GLN A 208 -0.70 8.52 20.28
CA GLN A 208 -0.39 7.09 20.39
C GLN A 208 1.08 6.80 20.02
N LEU A 209 1.60 7.35 18.92
CA LEU A 209 3.01 7.21 18.55
C LEU A 209 3.94 7.78 19.63
N SER A 210 3.59 8.93 20.19
CA SER A 210 4.38 9.56 21.26
C SER A 210 4.45 8.69 22.51
N LYS A 211 3.32 8.10 22.92
CA LYS A 211 3.26 7.14 24.04
C LYS A 211 4.11 5.89 23.78
N TRP A 212 4.11 5.38 22.56
CA TRP A 212 4.98 4.26 22.20
C TRP A 212 6.46 4.65 22.20
N LYS A 213 6.81 5.83 21.67
CA LYS A 213 8.19 6.34 21.68
C LYS A 213 8.76 6.41 23.10
N ILE A 214 7.97 6.92 24.05
CA ILE A 214 8.36 6.96 25.46
C ILE A 214 8.68 5.57 26.00
N LYS A 215 7.86 4.56 25.70
CA LYS A 215 8.12 3.17 26.14
C LYS A 215 9.44 2.59 25.64
N GLY A 216 9.93 3.03 24.49
CA GLY A 216 11.23 2.61 23.95
C GLY A 216 12.43 3.30 24.60
N ASN A 217 12.23 4.44 25.24
CA ASN A 217 13.28 5.24 25.85
C ASN A 217 13.56 4.91 27.33
N PHE A 218 12.64 4.25 28.02
CA PHE A 218 12.89 3.82 29.41
C PHE A 218 13.69 2.53 29.46
N ASN A 219 14.78 2.57 30.20
CA ASN A 219 15.61 1.39 30.57
C ASN A 219 14.88 0.51 31.58
#